data_a5c1fd6dc15e939357ee8ad507f93a1f
#
_entry.id   a5c1fd6dc15e939357ee8ad507f93a1f
#
_cell.length_a   1.000
_cell.length_b   1.000
_cell.length_c   1.000
_cell.angle_alpha   90.00
_cell.angle_beta   90.00
_cell.angle_gamma   90.00
#
_symmetry.space_group_name_H-M   'P 1'
#
loop_
_entity.id
_entity.type
_entity.pdbx_description
1 polymer ?
#
loop_
_entity_poly.entity_id
_entity_poly.type
_entity_poly.pdbx_seq_one_letter_code
_entity_poly.pdbx_strand_id
1 'polypeptide(L)'
;MERENTVFAEELNPTFLFMWKGTRVEDEPNYHCHEHLELCYIQSGTGKHRIGDTIYEVKEGDLLVINEGVYHQSLAGEHKTPVAEFYVGLTDLNLAGLGRNHFPLPGNCPVFRTEGELQRKLSKLCMAMEAEQELCRIGRYYMMKTYAMQMLLLLLREEEETGKPQKAGGCSFESANRKYLVEKITDYFEDHYAEKISLDRIAGNMYLSTFY
;
A
#
# COMPACT_ATOMS: atom_id res chain seq x y z
N MET A 1 -17.73 -11.60 -7.32
CA MET A 1 -18.27 -10.92 -6.12
C MET A 1 -17.58 -11.33 -4.82
N GLU A 2 -16.91 -12.48 -4.73
CA GLU A 2 -16.33 -12.99 -3.46
C GLU A 2 -14.82 -12.68 -3.23
N ARG A 3 -14.12 -12.02 -4.16
CA ARG A 3 -12.65 -11.90 -4.08
C ARG A 3 -12.11 -10.54 -3.61
N GLU A 4 -12.85 -9.46 -3.79
CA GLU A 4 -12.38 -8.13 -3.36
C GLU A 4 -12.30 -7.99 -1.84
N ASN A 5 -13.12 -8.73 -1.10
CA ASN A 5 -13.16 -8.71 0.36
C ASN A 5 -12.31 -9.79 1.04
N THR A 6 -11.62 -10.68 0.30
CA THR A 6 -10.87 -11.79 0.91
C THR A 6 -9.44 -11.41 1.29
N VAL A 7 -8.88 -10.35 0.72
CA VAL A 7 -7.52 -9.89 1.02
C VAL A 7 -7.48 -9.00 2.27
N PHE A 8 -8.56 -8.27 2.53
CA PHE A 8 -8.62 -7.35 3.68
C PHE A 8 -9.48 -7.98 4.78
N ALA A 9 -8.90 -8.17 5.96
CA ALA A 9 -9.63 -8.65 7.13
C ALA A 9 -10.60 -7.58 7.65
N GLU A 10 -10.22 -6.32 7.48
CA GLU A 10 -10.93 -5.09 7.87
C GLU A 10 -10.72 -4.03 6.78
N GLU A 11 -11.16 -2.80 7.01
CA GLU A 11 -10.79 -1.68 6.13
C GLU A 11 -9.26 -1.51 6.07
N LEU A 12 -8.72 -1.34 4.87
CA LEU A 12 -7.31 -1.01 4.70
C LEU A 12 -7.03 0.39 5.25
N ASN A 13 -6.58 0.45 6.48
CA ASN A 13 -6.36 1.71 7.20
C ASN A 13 -5.06 1.70 8.03
N PRO A 14 -3.91 1.35 7.45
CA PRO A 14 -2.64 1.33 8.19
C PRO A 14 -2.30 2.71 8.73
N THR A 15 -1.54 2.76 9.80
CA THR A 15 -0.96 3.98 10.33
C THR A 15 0.39 4.24 9.65
N PHE A 16 0.55 5.43 9.06
CA PHE A 16 1.84 5.88 8.52
C PHE A 16 2.73 6.31 9.68
N LEU A 17 3.93 5.76 9.78
CA LEU A 17 4.89 6.05 10.84
C LEU A 17 5.92 7.08 10.39
N PHE A 18 6.65 6.79 9.33
CA PHE A 18 7.72 7.64 8.82
C PHE A 18 7.99 7.41 7.33
N MET A 19 8.68 8.36 6.76
CA MET A 19 9.43 8.25 5.51
C MET A 19 10.87 8.73 5.77
N TRP A 20 11.82 7.99 5.24
CA TRP A 20 13.22 8.38 5.26
C TRP A 20 13.85 8.09 3.91
N LYS A 21 14.77 8.94 3.47
CA LYS A 21 15.62 8.69 2.31
C LYS A 21 17.06 8.97 2.62
N GLY A 22 17.95 8.25 1.98
CA GLY A 22 19.38 8.48 2.13
C GLY A 22 20.17 7.77 1.06
N THR A 23 21.45 8.04 1.05
CA THR A 23 22.42 7.37 0.19
C THR A 23 23.38 6.57 1.04
N ARG A 24 23.48 5.30 0.79
CA ARG A 24 24.34 4.37 1.49
C ARG A 24 25.58 4.04 0.69
N VAL A 25 26.74 4.13 1.33
CA VAL A 25 28.06 3.76 0.78
C VAL A 25 28.81 2.77 1.66
N GLU A 26 28.31 2.53 2.86
CA GLU A 26 28.85 1.59 3.86
C GLU A 26 27.74 0.73 4.43
N ASP A 27 28.10 -0.40 5.03
CA ASP A 27 27.12 -1.26 5.69
C ASP A 27 26.40 -0.50 6.81
N GLU A 28 25.11 -0.75 6.94
CA GLU A 28 24.38 -0.31 8.11
C GLU A 28 25.01 -0.95 9.37
N PRO A 29 25.24 -0.19 10.45
CA PRO A 29 25.95 -0.72 11.59
C PRO A 29 25.19 -1.81 12.35
N ASN A 30 23.87 -1.83 12.24
CA ASN A 30 23.02 -2.70 13.05
C ASN A 30 22.24 -3.69 12.19
N TYR A 31 22.35 -4.98 12.50
CA TYR A 31 21.41 -6.01 12.08
C TYR A 31 20.25 -6.00 13.07
N HIS A 32 19.07 -5.53 12.68
CA HIS A 32 17.96 -5.22 13.57
C HIS A 32 16.61 -5.70 13.04
N CYS A 33 15.59 -5.64 13.88
CA CYS A 33 14.19 -5.81 13.51
C CYS A 33 13.32 -4.77 14.22
N HIS A 34 12.08 -4.64 13.82
CA HIS A 34 11.11 -3.71 14.38
C HIS A 34 9.68 -4.27 14.35
N GLU A 35 8.77 -3.64 15.09
CA GLU A 35 7.35 -4.04 15.24
C GLU A 35 6.42 -3.38 14.22
N HIS A 36 6.91 -3.10 13.02
CA HIS A 36 6.13 -2.49 11.95
C HIS A 36 6.51 -3.08 10.58
N LEU A 37 5.65 -2.89 9.60
CA LEU A 37 5.97 -3.17 8.21
C LEU A 37 6.88 -2.06 7.67
N GLU A 38 7.95 -2.43 6.99
CA GLU A 38 8.81 -1.48 6.28
C GLU A 38 8.88 -1.81 4.79
N LEU A 39 8.75 -0.77 3.98
CA LEU A 39 9.00 -0.81 2.55
C LEU A 39 10.31 -0.05 2.26
N CYS A 40 11.23 -0.68 1.54
CA CYS A 40 12.46 -0.04 1.09
C CYS A 40 12.51 -0.06 -0.45
N TYR A 41 12.41 1.12 -1.07
CA TYR A 41 12.51 1.27 -2.53
C TYR A 41 13.91 1.74 -2.92
N ILE A 42 14.55 1.03 -3.84
CA ILE A 42 15.88 1.39 -4.36
C ILE A 42 15.71 2.42 -5.47
N GLN A 43 15.99 3.68 -5.16
CA GLN A 43 15.83 4.80 -6.10
C GLN A 43 16.92 4.84 -7.16
N SER A 44 18.14 4.43 -6.80
CA SER A 44 19.27 4.32 -7.75
C SER A 44 20.40 3.48 -7.18
N GLY A 45 21.26 2.99 -8.05
CA GLY A 45 22.44 2.20 -7.70
C GLY A 45 22.16 0.70 -7.57
N THR A 46 23.17 -0.02 -7.11
CA THR A 46 23.14 -1.47 -6.83
C THR A 46 23.78 -1.75 -5.49
N GLY A 47 23.17 -2.59 -4.69
CA GLY A 47 23.63 -2.93 -3.34
C GLY A 47 23.18 -4.31 -2.91
N LYS A 48 23.26 -4.55 -1.62
CA LYS A 48 22.83 -5.82 -1.01
C LYS A 48 22.00 -5.53 0.25
N HIS A 49 21.01 -6.37 0.50
CA HIS A 49 20.27 -6.38 1.76
C HIS A 49 20.31 -7.77 2.37
N ARG A 50 20.70 -7.86 3.62
CA ARG A 50 20.53 -9.06 4.42
C ARG A 50 19.13 -9.03 5.04
N ILE A 51 18.33 -10.05 4.76
CA ILE A 51 16.98 -10.21 5.33
C ILE A 51 16.89 -11.64 5.86
N GLY A 52 16.74 -11.78 7.17
CA GLY A 52 16.96 -13.07 7.83
C GLY A 52 18.35 -13.59 7.55
N ASP A 53 18.44 -14.86 7.17
CA ASP A 53 19.72 -15.52 6.86
C ASP A 53 20.16 -15.38 5.39
N THR A 54 19.37 -14.67 4.57
CA THR A 54 19.62 -14.55 3.13
C THR A 54 20.08 -13.13 2.76
N ILE A 55 21.10 -13.07 1.88
CA ILE A 55 21.55 -11.82 1.28
C ILE A 55 20.97 -11.71 -0.13
N TYR A 56 20.26 -10.63 -0.37
CA TYR A 56 19.65 -10.29 -1.65
C TYR A 56 20.44 -9.19 -2.32
N GLU A 57 20.78 -9.38 -3.60
CA GLU A 57 21.27 -8.29 -4.43
C GLU A 57 20.09 -7.42 -4.86
N VAL A 58 20.26 -6.11 -4.79
CA VAL A 58 19.24 -5.12 -5.11
C VAL A 58 19.77 -4.09 -6.10
N LYS A 59 18.87 -3.56 -6.91
CA LYS A 59 19.17 -2.55 -7.93
C LYS A 59 18.05 -1.51 -8.01
N GLU A 60 18.30 -0.45 -8.74
CA GLU A 60 17.28 0.56 -9.04
C GLU A 60 15.96 -0.07 -9.48
N GLY A 61 14.87 0.39 -8.89
CA GLY A 61 13.52 -0.10 -9.12
C GLY A 61 13.09 -1.26 -8.23
N ASP A 62 13.99 -1.93 -7.53
CA ASP A 62 13.60 -2.98 -6.60
C ASP A 62 12.89 -2.37 -5.38
N LEU A 63 11.85 -3.06 -4.92
CA LEU A 63 11.17 -2.74 -3.68
C LEU A 63 11.24 -3.93 -2.73
N LEU A 64 11.77 -3.69 -1.54
CA LEU A 64 11.85 -4.68 -0.49
C LEU A 64 10.68 -4.49 0.48
N VAL A 65 10.11 -5.60 0.91
CA VAL A 65 9.06 -5.66 1.92
C VAL A 65 9.58 -6.40 3.13
N ILE A 66 9.72 -5.69 4.23
CA ILE A 66 10.25 -6.21 5.49
C ILE A 66 9.09 -6.26 6.49
N ASN A 67 8.61 -7.47 6.75
CA ASN A 67 7.52 -7.72 7.67
C ASN A 67 7.97 -7.54 9.13
N GLU A 68 7.01 -7.29 10.02
CA GLU A 68 7.23 -7.18 11.46
C GLU A 68 8.09 -8.34 12.00
N GLY A 69 9.09 -8.02 12.82
CA GLY A 69 9.95 -8.98 13.49
C GLY A 69 11.04 -9.60 12.61
N VAL A 70 11.10 -9.27 11.31
CA VAL A 70 12.13 -9.79 10.42
C VAL A 70 13.43 -9.00 10.59
N TYR A 71 14.50 -9.71 10.98
CA TYR A 71 15.83 -9.13 11.09
C TYR A 71 16.40 -8.77 9.73
N HIS A 72 16.92 -7.56 9.60
CA HIS A 72 17.47 -7.07 8.33
C HIS A 72 18.59 -6.04 8.53
N GLN A 73 19.30 -5.77 7.45
CA GLN A 73 20.43 -4.85 7.38
C GLN A 73 20.71 -4.48 5.94
N SER A 74 20.87 -3.21 5.63
CA SER A 74 21.42 -2.76 4.36
C SER A 74 22.93 -2.93 4.32
N LEU A 75 23.44 -3.48 3.24
CA LEU A 75 24.87 -3.69 3.00
C LEU A 75 25.36 -2.83 1.84
N ALA A 76 26.60 -2.37 1.93
CA ALA A 76 27.24 -1.63 0.86
C ALA A 76 27.26 -2.45 -0.45
N GLY A 77 27.15 -1.74 -1.55
CA GLY A 77 27.39 -2.33 -2.87
C GLY A 77 28.88 -2.65 -3.10
N GLU A 78 29.15 -3.43 -4.12
CA GLU A 78 30.52 -3.68 -4.56
C GLU A 78 31.23 -2.35 -4.89
N HIS A 79 32.49 -2.25 -4.53
CA HIS A 79 33.29 -1.02 -4.71
C HIS A 79 32.72 0.24 -4.03
N LYS A 80 31.87 0.09 -2.98
CA LYS A 80 31.21 1.20 -2.28
C LYS A 80 30.43 2.14 -3.23
N THR A 81 29.80 1.56 -4.26
CA THR A 81 28.90 2.33 -5.14
C THR A 81 27.73 2.87 -4.30
N PRO A 82 27.39 4.15 -4.43
CA PRO A 82 26.27 4.72 -3.69
C PRO A 82 24.95 4.05 -4.08
N VAL A 83 24.15 3.70 -3.07
CA VAL A 83 22.78 3.20 -3.22
C VAL A 83 21.82 4.20 -2.62
N ALA A 84 20.92 4.76 -3.42
CA ALA A 84 19.88 5.64 -2.90
C ALA A 84 18.66 4.81 -2.50
N GLU A 85 18.32 4.89 -1.21
CA GLU A 85 17.27 4.11 -0.57
C GLU A 85 16.15 5.03 -0.07
N PHE A 86 14.91 4.59 -0.23
CA PHE A 86 13.72 5.29 0.23
C PHE A 86 12.87 4.35 1.09
N TYR A 87 12.71 4.69 2.35
CA TYR A 87 12.01 3.87 3.34
C TYR A 87 10.66 4.45 3.72
N VAL A 88 9.68 3.56 3.92
CA VAL A 88 8.35 3.88 4.43
C VAL A 88 7.99 2.89 5.52
N GLY A 89 7.72 3.38 6.72
CA GLY A 89 7.24 2.58 7.86
C GLY A 89 5.73 2.68 8.02
N LEU A 90 5.07 1.53 8.22
CA LEU A 90 3.63 1.40 8.40
C LEU A 90 3.31 0.44 9.53
N THR A 91 2.29 0.74 10.33
CA THR A 91 1.73 -0.19 11.33
C THR A 91 0.22 -0.30 11.20
N ASP A 92 -0.38 -1.18 11.97
CA ASP A 92 -1.82 -1.47 11.95
C ASP A 92 -2.34 -2.00 10.59
N LEU A 93 -1.44 -2.63 9.81
CA LEU A 93 -1.83 -3.35 8.62
C LEU A 93 -2.42 -4.71 8.99
N ASN A 94 -3.67 -4.96 8.57
CA ASN A 94 -4.37 -6.21 8.78
C ASN A 94 -4.86 -6.76 7.43
N LEU A 95 -4.20 -7.81 6.94
CA LEU A 95 -4.60 -8.52 5.74
C LEU A 95 -5.13 -9.91 6.10
N ALA A 96 -6.15 -10.38 5.39
CA ALA A 96 -6.80 -11.66 5.69
C ALA A 96 -5.82 -12.83 5.62
N GLY A 97 -5.77 -13.63 6.68
CA GLY A 97 -4.91 -14.82 6.75
C GLY A 97 -3.44 -14.55 7.07
N LEU A 98 -3.06 -13.29 7.33
CA LEU A 98 -1.71 -12.90 7.71
C LEU A 98 -1.67 -12.36 9.15
N GLY A 99 -0.49 -12.34 9.76
CA GLY A 99 -0.25 -11.64 11.01
C GLY A 99 -0.37 -10.11 10.85
N ARG A 100 -0.56 -9.40 11.97
CA ARG A 100 -0.51 -7.93 11.97
C ARG A 100 0.83 -7.46 11.38
N ASN A 101 0.79 -6.38 10.61
CA ASN A 101 1.95 -5.79 9.92
C ASN A 101 2.70 -6.75 9.00
N HIS A 102 2.01 -7.79 8.50
CA HIS A 102 2.55 -8.70 7.50
C HIS A 102 1.92 -8.43 6.14
N PHE A 103 2.77 -8.37 5.14
CA PHE A 103 2.43 -8.27 3.72
C PHE A 103 2.77 -9.58 3.02
N PRO A 104 1.97 -10.06 2.06
CA PRO A 104 2.26 -11.29 1.34
C PRO A 104 3.55 -11.15 0.52
N LEU A 105 4.36 -12.21 0.53
CA LEU A 105 5.63 -12.25 -0.19
C LEU A 105 5.54 -13.35 -1.25
N PRO A 106 5.52 -13.02 -2.55
CA PRO A 106 5.49 -14.00 -3.63
C PRO A 106 6.67 -14.97 -3.53
N GLY A 107 6.39 -16.27 -3.45
CA GLY A 107 7.44 -17.29 -3.28
C GLY A 107 8.31 -17.11 -2.03
N ASN A 108 7.80 -16.44 -0.99
CA ASN A 108 8.54 -16.04 0.21
C ASN A 108 9.75 -15.13 -0.07
N CYS A 109 9.76 -14.44 -1.22
CA CYS A 109 10.82 -13.49 -1.56
C CYS A 109 10.45 -12.08 -1.11
N PRO A 110 11.25 -11.42 -0.25
CA PRO A 110 10.97 -10.06 0.20
C PRO A 110 11.30 -8.99 -0.85
N VAL A 111 11.90 -9.36 -1.97
CA VAL A 111 12.34 -8.42 -3.02
C VAL A 111 11.41 -8.49 -4.22
N PHE A 112 10.64 -7.43 -4.42
CA PHE A 112 9.80 -7.22 -5.59
C PHE A 112 10.65 -6.57 -6.70
N ARG A 113 10.84 -7.29 -7.81
CA ARG A 113 11.53 -6.79 -9.01
C ARG A 113 10.53 -5.96 -9.82
N THR A 114 10.53 -4.66 -9.64
CA THR A 114 9.57 -3.82 -10.33
C THR A 114 10.13 -3.30 -11.66
N GLU A 115 9.30 -3.35 -12.70
CA GLU A 115 9.68 -2.92 -14.06
C GLU A 115 8.54 -2.11 -14.70
N GLY A 116 8.86 -1.40 -15.78
CA GLY A 116 7.89 -0.75 -16.64
C GLY A 116 6.97 0.24 -15.93
N GLU A 117 5.67 -0.04 -15.93
CA GLU A 117 4.66 0.87 -15.38
C GLU A 117 4.65 0.88 -13.85
N LEU A 118 4.82 -0.28 -13.21
CA LEU A 118 4.87 -0.39 -11.76
C LEU A 118 6.05 0.41 -11.19
N GLN A 119 7.25 0.22 -11.74
CA GLN A 119 8.44 0.97 -11.34
C GLN A 119 8.21 2.49 -11.46
N ARG A 120 7.63 2.94 -12.58
CA ARG A 120 7.33 4.37 -12.78
C ARG A 120 6.32 4.91 -11.78
N LYS A 121 5.28 4.13 -11.42
CA LYS A 121 4.29 4.51 -10.41
C LYS A 121 4.92 4.62 -9.03
N LEU A 122 5.70 3.63 -8.61
CA LEU A 122 6.40 3.64 -7.32
C LEU A 122 7.38 4.82 -7.22
N SER A 123 8.20 5.04 -8.24
CA SER A 123 9.11 6.19 -8.30
C SER A 123 8.37 7.53 -8.15
N LYS A 124 7.24 7.71 -8.83
CA LYS A 124 6.41 8.92 -8.69
C LYS A 124 5.83 9.08 -7.29
N LEU A 125 5.43 8.00 -6.63
CA LEU A 125 4.94 8.05 -5.24
C LEU A 125 6.06 8.46 -4.29
N CYS A 126 7.27 7.91 -4.44
CA CYS A 126 8.44 8.34 -3.65
C CYS A 126 8.72 9.84 -3.83
N MET A 127 8.75 10.33 -5.08
CA MET A 127 8.95 11.77 -5.36
C MET A 127 7.84 12.63 -4.76
N ALA A 128 6.58 12.18 -4.81
CA ALA A 128 5.46 12.91 -4.21
C ALA A 128 5.57 12.96 -2.68
N MET A 129 6.01 11.88 -2.03
CA MET A 129 6.26 11.85 -0.59
C MET A 129 7.43 12.78 -0.20
N GLU A 130 8.50 12.82 -0.99
CA GLU A 130 9.62 13.75 -0.78
C GLU A 130 9.15 15.21 -0.85
N ALA A 131 8.41 15.56 -1.90
CA ALA A 131 7.86 16.91 -2.06
C ALA A 131 6.92 17.30 -0.90
N GLU A 132 6.10 16.37 -0.43
CA GLU A 132 5.19 16.60 0.69
C GLU A 132 5.95 16.77 2.01
N GLN A 133 7.07 16.05 2.19
CA GLN A 133 7.96 16.17 3.34
C GLN A 133 8.64 17.55 3.38
N GLU A 134 9.09 18.06 2.25
CA GLU A 134 9.76 19.36 2.14
C GLU A 134 8.79 20.53 2.34
N LEU A 135 7.59 20.44 1.77
CA LEU A 135 6.62 21.54 1.77
C LEU A 135 5.85 21.69 3.09
N CYS A 136 5.80 20.67 3.92
CA CYS A 136 5.15 20.67 5.24
C CYS A 136 3.73 21.27 5.25
N ARG A 137 2.93 20.99 4.23
CA ARG A 137 1.57 21.55 4.07
C ARG A 137 0.57 20.95 5.07
N ILE A 138 -0.57 21.63 5.22
CA ILE A 138 -1.70 21.10 5.99
C ILE A 138 -2.16 19.76 5.39
N GLY A 139 -2.41 18.78 6.24
CA GLY A 139 -2.80 17.44 5.80
C GLY A 139 -1.65 16.53 5.34
N ARG A 140 -0.37 16.97 5.49
CA ARG A 140 0.81 16.19 5.12
C ARG A 140 0.75 14.74 5.56
N TYR A 141 0.38 14.48 6.82
CA TYR A 141 0.24 13.11 7.33
C TYR A 141 -0.70 12.24 6.48
N TYR A 142 -1.84 12.78 6.12
CA TYR A 142 -2.84 12.05 5.31
C TYR A 142 -2.36 11.85 3.87
N MET A 143 -1.64 12.81 3.30
CA MET A 143 -1.03 12.64 1.98
C MET A 143 0.02 11.54 2.00
N MET A 144 0.93 11.54 2.98
CA MET A 144 1.93 10.49 3.17
C MET A 144 1.28 9.11 3.32
N LYS A 145 0.27 9.01 4.20
CA LYS A 145 -0.52 7.78 4.38
C LYS A 145 -1.16 7.31 3.07
N THR A 146 -1.77 8.22 2.31
CA THR A 146 -2.40 7.90 1.03
C THR A 146 -1.40 7.37 0.02
N TYR A 147 -0.22 7.98 -0.10
CA TYR A 147 0.84 7.50 -0.99
C TYR A 147 1.36 6.12 -0.57
N ALA A 148 1.57 5.90 0.72
CA ALA A 148 1.98 4.60 1.23
C ALA A 148 0.93 3.50 0.98
N MET A 149 -0.36 3.81 1.16
CA MET A 149 -1.45 2.90 0.82
C MET A 149 -1.49 2.58 -0.69
N GLN A 150 -1.22 3.57 -1.55
CA GLN A 150 -1.10 3.33 -2.99
C GLN A 150 0.06 2.38 -3.31
N MET A 151 1.21 2.50 -2.64
CA MET A 151 2.33 1.55 -2.81
C MET A 151 1.89 0.13 -2.47
N LEU A 152 1.25 -0.10 -1.32
CA LEU A 152 0.73 -1.42 -0.93
C LEU A 152 -0.26 -1.98 -1.96
N LEU A 153 -1.22 -1.17 -2.41
CA LEU A 153 -2.23 -1.60 -3.38
C LEU A 153 -1.63 -1.93 -4.74
N LEU A 154 -0.61 -1.20 -5.19
CA LEU A 154 0.10 -1.51 -6.43
C LEU A 154 0.79 -2.87 -6.36
N LEU A 155 1.43 -3.18 -5.23
CA LEU A 155 2.09 -4.47 -5.02
C LEU A 155 1.08 -5.63 -4.96
N LEU A 156 -0.04 -5.47 -4.26
CA LEU A 156 -1.10 -6.50 -4.21
C LEU A 156 -1.69 -6.79 -5.60
N ARG A 157 -1.83 -5.77 -6.45
CA ARG A 157 -2.35 -5.93 -7.82
C ARG A 157 -1.36 -6.64 -8.74
N GLU A 158 -0.07 -6.39 -8.58
CA GLU A 158 0.97 -7.07 -9.36
C GLU A 158 0.96 -8.58 -9.10
N GLU A 159 0.70 -9.02 -7.86
CA GLU A 159 0.52 -10.44 -7.54
C GLU A 159 -0.70 -11.06 -8.24
N GLU A 160 -1.80 -10.33 -8.36
CA GLU A 160 -2.99 -10.83 -9.05
C GLU A 160 -2.76 -10.99 -10.56
N GLU A 161 -2.03 -10.06 -11.19
CA GLU A 161 -1.78 -10.07 -12.63
C GLU A 161 -0.84 -11.19 -13.07
N THR A 162 0.15 -11.54 -12.26
CA THR A 162 1.07 -12.66 -12.56
C THR A 162 0.42 -14.04 -12.44
N GLY A 163 -0.77 -14.14 -11.84
CA GLY A 163 -1.47 -15.40 -11.56
C GLY A 163 -2.60 -15.79 -12.49
N LYS A 164 -3.18 -14.91 -13.34
CA LYS A 164 -4.39 -15.22 -14.17
C LYS A 164 -4.57 -14.32 -15.39
N PRO A 165 -5.18 -14.86 -16.49
CA PRO A 165 -5.59 -14.02 -17.61
C PRO A 165 -6.71 -13.06 -17.18
N GLN A 166 -6.51 -11.76 -17.43
CA GLN A 166 -7.48 -10.71 -17.18
C GLN A 166 -8.79 -10.99 -17.93
N LYS A 167 -9.88 -11.15 -17.20
CA LYS A 167 -11.22 -10.91 -17.75
C LYS A 167 -11.53 -9.43 -17.52
N ALA A 168 -11.64 -8.70 -18.61
CA ALA A 168 -12.22 -7.34 -18.61
C ALA A 168 -13.69 -7.44 -18.17
N GLY A 169 -13.91 -7.40 -16.88
CA GLY A 169 -15.22 -7.25 -16.26
C GLY A 169 -15.19 -5.96 -15.46
N GLY A 170 -16.07 -5.01 -15.77
CA GLY A 170 -16.19 -3.78 -15.01
C GLY A 170 -16.36 -4.09 -13.52
N CYS A 171 -15.52 -3.52 -12.68
CA CYS A 171 -15.66 -3.61 -11.22
C CYS A 171 -16.85 -2.74 -10.80
N SER A 172 -17.84 -3.35 -10.15
CA SER A 172 -18.79 -2.57 -9.36
C SER A 172 -18.10 -2.15 -8.05
N PHE A 173 -18.14 -0.87 -7.74
CA PHE A 173 -17.71 -0.36 -6.44
C PHE A 173 -18.68 -0.88 -5.36
N GLU A 174 -18.36 -2.01 -4.75
CA GLU A 174 -19.12 -2.62 -3.66
C GLU A 174 -18.28 -2.59 -2.36
N SER A 175 -18.11 -1.44 -1.76
CA SER A 175 -17.40 -1.40 -0.48
C SER A 175 -18.13 -0.52 0.54
N ALA A 176 -17.42 0.17 1.40
CA ALA A 176 -17.90 1.10 2.44
C ALA A 176 -19.06 2.01 1.99
N ASN A 177 -19.11 2.38 0.71
CA ASN A 177 -20.23 3.09 0.10
C ASN A 177 -21.57 2.36 0.26
N ARG A 178 -21.60 1.02 0.20
CA ARG A 178 -22.86 0.27 0.32
C ARG A 178 -23.41 0.35 1.75
N LYS A 179 -22.55 0.21 2.75
CA LYS A 179 -22.94 0.34 4.16
C LYS A 179 -23.43 1.76 4.44
N TYR A 180 -22.65 2.76 4.00
CA TYR A 180 -23.02 4.17 4.12
C TYR A 180 -24.36 4.48 3.42
N LEU A 181 -24.56 3.97 2.19
CA LEU A 181 -25.81 4.16 1.45
C LEU A 181 -27.00 3.48 2.15
N VAL A 182 -26.83 2.28 2.68
CA VAL A 182 -27.87 1.58 3.43
C VAL A 182 -28.23 2.37 4.69
N GLU A 183 -27.24 2.86 5.46
CA GLU A 183 -27.47 3.71 6.62
C GLU A 183 -28.24 4.98 6.21
N LYS A 184 -27.81 5.69 5.19
CA LYS A 184 -28.47 6.90 4.70
C LYS A 184 -29.89 6.67 4.19
N ILE A 185 -30.14 5.55 3.52
CA ILE A 185 -31.49 5.16 3.10
C ILE A 185 -32.36 4.84 4.31
N THR A 186 -31.81 4.16 5.32
CA THR A 186 -32.51 3.87 6.57
C THR A 186 -32.86 5.14 7.31
N ASP A 187 -31.90 6.05 7.52
CA ASP A 187 -32.12 7.37 8.13
C ASP A 187 -33.24 8.12 7.39
N TYR A 188 -33.21 8.11 6.04
CA TYR A 188 -34.22 8.77 5.22
C TYR A 188 -35.62 8.17 5.42
N PHE A 189 -35.74 6.84 5.57
CA PHE A 189 -37.03 6.21 5.87
C PHE A 189 -37.52 6.55 7.27
N GLU A 190 -36.63 6.61 8.26
CA GLU A 190 -36.99 6.98 9.63
C GLU A 190 -37.49 8.43 9.73
N ASP A 191 -36.85 9.33 8.98
CA ASP A 191 -37.24 10.75 8.96
C ASP A 191 -38.52 11.04 8.16
N HIS A 192 -38.85 10.20 7.16
CA HIS A 192 -39.95 10.46 6.20
C HIS A 192 -41.02 9.36 6.16
N TYR A 193 -41.08 8.50 7.19
CA TYR A 193 -42.00 7.36 7.21
C TYR A 193 -43.49 7.70 7.05
N ALA A 194 -43.89 8.95 7.37
CA ALA A 194 -45.25 9.44 7.24
C ALA A 194 -45.56 10.04 5.85
N GLU A 195 -44.54 10.13 4.96
CA GLU A 195 -44.69 10.69 3.64
C GLU A 195 -44.81 9.60 2.54
N LYS A 196 -45.29 10.00 1.37
CA LYS A 196 -45.24 9.11 0.19
C LYS A 196 -43.82 9.09 -0.37
N ILE A 197 -43.11 7.97 -0.14
CA ILE A 197 -41.75 7.76 -0.57
C ILE A 197 -41.77 7.08 -1.94
N SER A 198 -40.88 7.50 -2.88
CA SER A 198 -40.66 6.86 -4.16
C SER A 198 -39.16 6.56 -4.36
N LEU A 199 -38.85 5.52 -5.15
CA LEU A 199 -37.46 5.17 -5.49
C LEU A 199 -36.74 6.32 -6.19
N ASP A 200 -37.43 7.05 -7.09
CA ASP A 200 -36.86 8.20 -7.80
C ASP A 200 -36.43 9.32 -6.83
N ARG A 201 -37.24 9.55 -5.78
CA ARG A 201 -36.93 10.55 -4.77
C ARG A 201 -35.73 10.14 -3.91
N ILE A 202 -35.65 8.87 -3.51
CA ILE A 202 -34.50 8.35 -2.77
C ILE A 202 -33.25 8.41 -3.63
N ALA A 203 -33.30 7.90 -4.85
CA ALA A 203 -32.18 7.90 -5.78
C ALA A 203 -31.67 9.34 -6.07
N GLY A 204 -32.58 10.28 -6.29
CA GLY A 204 -32.23 11.69 -6.50
C GLY A 204 -31.51 12.31 -5.30
N ASN A 205 -31.98 12.04 -4.07
CA ASN A 205 -31.35 12.55 -2.85
C ASN A 205 -29.97 11.93 -2.58
N MET A 206 -29.73 10.72 -3.10
CA MET A 206 -28.45 10.00 -2.93
C MET A 206 -27.53 10.11 -4.16
N TYR A 207 -27.90 10.92 -5.17
CA TYR A 207 -27.18 11.03 -6.44
C TYR A 207 -27.00 9.69 -7.16
N LEU A 208 -27.97 8.79 -7.01
CA LEU A 208 -27.97 7.46 -7.62
C LEU A 208 -28.91 7.41 -8.84
N SER A 209 -28.65 6.44 -9.72
CA SER A 209 -29.60 6.08 -10.77
C SER A 209 -30.63 5.09 -10.22
N THR A 210 -31.92 5.24 -10.59
CA THR A 210 -33.00 4.30 -10.23
C THR A 210 -32.85 2.93 -10.89
N PHE A 211 -31.89 2.76 -11.80
CA PHE A 211 -31.58 1.52 -12.50
C PHE A 211 -30.39 0.75 -11.89
N TYR A 212 -29.99 1.03 -10.68
CA TYR A 212 -28.93 0.34 -9.98
C TYR A 212 -29.44 -0.80 -9.12
#